data_1c51680c5fb4015933d2ec1b4954bfb9
#
_entry.id   1c51680c5fb4015933d2ec1b4954bfb9
#
_cell.length_a   1.000
_cell.length_b   1.000
_cell.length_c   1.000
_cell.angle_alpha   90.00
_cell.angle_beta   90.00
_cell.angle_gamma   90.00
#
_symmetry.space_group_name_H-M   'P 1'
#
loop_
_entity.id
_entity.type
_entity.pdbx_description
1 polymer ?
#
loop_
_entity_poly.entity_id
_entity_poly.type
_entity_poly.pdbx_seq_one_letter_code
_entity_poly.pdbx_strand_id
1 'polypeptide(L)'
;EAQRIAARRDLLNIVEGQPDVIRLASIDQQNSVAPMGTALTSKQIDLVKKIVSKVVLIGDNDPAGQTAIIDHGERLVAAGLNVRVMTLSDGKSKDADEYFKYKGNTYDEALAQNTADFVDFMYQSKMPGAISQNDRLDVINYICGLLISYNETLARMYLDKFGKEDKQGKIWNETFYKLKNKRQLDSIREKKQEQADLVEKYGFYVQNNCYYGTVAKVGSALQWTNFVIRPIVLIWDGPASYRMFEIENANHEKCLITLPQDQVTTLDNFQKNIEGKGNYIIEAVVAKQQYTQLKKYIYEQTPTAREIQQLGWQKQGEFFAWGNGAFDGETFIPANDYGLIQVGDKLYYLPAASKENREDTTTYNLHRKFVYVQQNTVTLEEYARQCIDVFGDNAKVALCFYFTTLFSDIVRSTIENMPILDMFGPPSTGKTQMARAIVAPFQINAESINLRNATQASLGEAIAEVSNAVVHIDEFKEDIDPKKIEFLKKYHLAFLCRSGSVFVIDKEKTFCFPTLVQFLIRLRFFQILYITYFSSLHNGVIVR
;
A
#
# COMPACT_ATOMS: atom_id res chain seq x y z
N GLU A 1 3.89 13.01 9.36
CA GLU A 1 4.48 13.69 10.53
C GLU A 1 4.69 12.72 11.70
N ALA A 2 3.68 11.98 12.14
CA ALA A 2 3.79 11.03 13.26
C ALA A 2 4.95 10.04 13.10
N GLN A 3 5.15 9.49 11.91
CA GLN A 3 6.25 8.57 11.61
C GLN A 3 7.63 9.21 11.84
N ARG A 4 7.83 10.44 11.37
CA ARG A 4 9.11 11.16 11.51
C ARG A 4 9.43 11.47 12.97
N ILE A 5 8.41 11.86 13.74
CA ILE A 5 8.57 12.18 15.16
C ILE A 5 8.78 10.91 15.97
N ALA A 6 8.03 9.83 15.68
CA ALA A 6 8.20 8.53 16.31
C ALA A 6 9.62 7.99 16.09
N ALA A 7 10.15 8.03 14.85
CA ALA A 7 11.52 7.61 14.55
C ALA A 7 12.57 8.41 15.33
N ARG A 8 12.38 9.73 15.47
CA ARG A 8 13.32 10.58 16.22
C ARG A 8 13.28 10.33 17.73
N ARG A 9 12.10 9.98 18.29
CA ARG A 9 11.92 9.68 19.72
C ARG A 9 12.19 8.21 20.05
N ASP A 10 12.28 7.34 19.07
CA ASP A 10 12.24 5.87 19.19
C ASP A 10 11.07 5.41 20.05
N LEU A 11 9.90 6.02 19.85
CA LEU A 11 8.69 5.77 20.62
C LEU A 11 7.45 6.07 19.78
N LEU A 12 6.51 5.13 19.74
CA LEU A 12 5.21 5.27 19.10
C LEU A 12 4.09 5.00 20.12
N ASN A 13 3.13 5.92 20.21
CA ASN A 13 1.89 5.68 20.93
C ASN A 13 0.85 5.07 19.98
N ILE A 14 0.22 3.99 20.40
CA ILE A 14 -0.92 3.38 19.70
C ILE A 14 -2.13 3.51 20.61
N VAL A 15 -3.13 4.23 20.13
CA VAL A 15 -4.43 4.48 20.79
C VAL A 15 -5.56 3.82 20.03
N GLU A 16 -6.76 3.76 20.59
CA GLU A 16 -7.89 3.08 19.95
C GLU A 16 -8.51 3.92 18.83
N GLY A 17 -8.73 5.23 19.06
CA GLY A 17 -9.49 6.09 18.18
C GLY A 17 -8.74 7.31 17.64
N GLN A 18 -9.30 7.91 16.59
CA GLN A 18 -8.79 9.17 16.02
C GLN A 18 -8.91 10.36 16.99
N PRO A 19 -9.97 10.50 17.81
CA PRO A 19 -10.05 11.56 18.83
C PRO A 19 -8.85 11.54 19.77
N ASP A 20 -8.40 10.36 20.20
CA ASP A 20 -7.25 10.20 21.09
C ASP A 20 -5.95 10.66 20.43
N VAL A 21 -5.77 10.34 19.13
CA VAL A 21 -4.62 10.83 18.36
C VAL A 21 -4.60 12.36 18.32
N ILE A 22 -5.75 12.98 18.08
CA ILE A 22 -5.89 14.46 18.03
C ILE A 22 -5.58 15.04 19.42
N ARG A 23 -6.09 14.44 20.48
CA ARG A 23 -5.81 14.87 21.85
C ARG A 23 -4.32 14.80 22.17
N LEU A 24 -3.70 13.66 21.92
CA LEU A 24 -2.27 13.48 22.16
C LEU A 24 -1.42 14.45 21.34
N ALA A 25 -1.78 14.67 20.08
CA ALA A 25 -1.11 15.67 19.24
C ALA A 25 -1.24 17.10 19.79
N SER A 26 -2.38 17.45 20.43
CA SER A 26 -2.60 18.77 21.06
C SER A 26 -1.74 19.03 22.31
N ILE A 27 -1.15 17.97 22.88
CA ILE A 27 -0.24 18.02 24.04
C ILE A 27 1.18 17.55 23.65
N ASP A 28 1.61 17.89 22.44
CA ASP A 28 2.93 17.59 21.86
C ASP A 28 3.30 16.12 21.70
N GLN A 29 2.32 15.19 21.78
CA GLN A 29 2.54 13.76 21.50
C GLN A 29 2.13 13.40 20.07
N GLN A 30 2.73 14.06 19.09
CA GLN A 30 2.47 13.86 17.66
C GLN A 30 2.99 12.51 17.12
N ASN A 31 3.71 11.72 17.93
CA ASN A 31 4.11 10.34 17.66
C ASN A 31 3.01 9.34 18.02
N SER A 32 1.75 9.69 17.80
CA SER A 32 0.58 8.88 18.15
C SER A 32 -0.18 8.47 16.90
N VAL A 33 -0.67 7.23 16.87
CA VAL A 33 -1.46 6.66 15.77
C VAL A 33 -2.60 5.79 16.32
N ALA A 34 -3.66 5.61 15.52
CA ALA A 34 -4.72 4.66 15.79
C ALA A 34 -4.82 3.65 14.62
N PRO A 35 -5.04 2.35 14.87
CA PRO A 35 -5.37 1.41 13.81
C PRO A 35 -6.74 1.76 13.22
N MET A 36 -6.88 1.65 11.88
CA MET A 36 -8.16 1.91 11.20
C MET A 36 -9.09 0.68 11.27
N GLY A 37 -9.07 -0.06 12.38
CA GLY A 37 -9.86 -1.28 12.59
C GLY A 37 -9.58 -1.88 13.96
N THR A 38 -10.24 -2.99 14.26
CA THR A 38 -10.18 -3.64 15.60
C THR A 38 -8.86 -4.35 15.91
N ALA A 39 -8.01 -4.59 14.91
CA ALA A 39 -6.72 -5.27 15.11
C ALA A 39 -5.61 -4.69 14.22
N LEU A 40 -4.37 -4.67 14.74
CA LEU A 40 -3.18 -4.35 13.98
C LEU A 40 -2.91 -5.42 12.91
N THR A 41 -2.77 -5.01 11.67
CA THR A 41 -2.38 -5.93 10.59
C THR A 41 -0.88 -6.23 10.62
N SER A 42 -0.46 -7.37 10.05
CA SER A 42 0.97 -7.72 9.93
C SER A 42 1.76 -6.63 9.19
N LYS A 43 1.19 -6.02 8.15
CA LYS A 43 1.83 -4.90 7.42
C LYS A 43 2.04 -3.67 8.30
N GLN A 44 1.09 -3.33 9.17
CA GLN A 44 1.22 -2.22 10.11
C GLN A 44 2.32 -2.53 11.14
N ILE A 45 2.37 -3.75 11.67
CA ILE A 45 3.41 -4.19 12.61
C ILE A 45 4.79 -4.13 11.96
N ASP A 46 4.94 -4.60 10.73
CA ASP A 46 6.20 -4.51 9.98
C ASP A 46 6.64 -3.07 9.75
N LEU A 47 5.69 -2.17 9.52
CA LEU A 47 5.97 -0.73 9.41
C LEU A 47 6.44 -0.14 10.74
N VAL A 48 5.74 -0.43 11.84
CA VAL A 48 6.12 0.02 13.19
C VAL A 48 7.53 -0.44 13.54
N LYS A 49 7.86 -1.70 13.29
CA LYS A 49 9.18 -2.28 13.54
C LYS A 49 10.32 -1.62 12.76
N LYS A 50 10.04 -1.08 11.57
CA LYS A 50 11.03 -0.33 10.77
C LYS A 50 11.27 1.09 11.31
N ILE A 51 10.35 1.61 12.10
CA ILE A 51 10.34 3.02 12.54
C ILE A 51 10.84 3.17 13.97
N VAL A 52 10.38 2.29 14.89
CA VAL A 52 10.67 2.40 16.32
C VAL A 52 11.00 1.05 16.93
N SER A 53 11.70 1.08 18.09
CA SER A 53 11.90 -0.10 18.94
C SER A 53 10.93 -0.16 20.12
N LYS A 54 10.26 0.96 20.46
CA LYS A 54 9.40 1.10 21.64
C LYS A 54 8.00 1.53 21.27
N VAL A 55 7.00 0.91 21.90
CA VAL A 55 5.58 1.20 21.71
C VAL A 55 4.90 1.37 23.07
N VAL A 56 4.03 2.37 23.19
CA VAL A 56 3.10 2.53 24.30
C VAL A 56 1.68 2.29 23.79
N LEU A 57 1.00 1.30 24.34
CA LEU A 57 -0.41 1.04 24.09
C LEU A 57 -1.25 1.81 25.10
N ILE A 58 -2.23 2.56 24.63
CA ILE A 58 -3.18 3.31 25.44
C ILE A 58 -4.58 2.96 24.94
N GLY A 59 -5.26 2.07 25.65
CA GLY A 59 -6.61 1.63 25.28
C GLY A 59 -7.67 2.23 26.16
N ASP A 60 -8.91 2.10 25.73
CA ASP A 60 -10.08 2.52 26.50
C ASP A 60 -10.24 1.69 27.78
N ASN A 61 -10.85 2.31 28.81
CA ASN A 61 -11.13 1.68 30.10
C ASN A 61 -12.38 0.77 30.07
N ASP A 62 -12.64 0.12 28.93
CA ASP A 62 -13.74 -0.82 28.79
C ASP A 62 -13.23 -2.23 28.41
N PRO A 63 -14.09 -3.27 28.46
CA PRO A 63 -13.66 -4.64 28.12
C PRO A 63 -13.15 -4.80 26.68
N ALA A 64 -13.65 -4.00 25.74
CA ALA A 64 -13.23 -4.05 24.34
C ALA A 64 -11.82 -3.48 24.18
N GLY A 65 -11.54 -2.32 24.78
CA GLY A 65 -10.22 -1.70 24.81
C GLY A 65 -9.18 -2.58 25.50
N GLN A 66 -9.54 -3.24 26.61
CA GLN A 66 -8.65 -4.20 27.28
C GLN A 66 -8.32 -5.42 26.38
N THR A 67 -9.30 -5.91 25.65
CA THR A 67 -9.07 -7.01 24.68
C THR A 67 -8.17 -6.56 23.54
N ALA A 68 -8.36 -5.34 23.03
CA ALA A 68 -7.53 -4.77 21.98
C ALA A 68 -6.06 -4.58 22.46
N ILE A 69 -5.84 -4.08 23.68
CA ILE A 69 -4.49 -3.98 24.29
C ILE A 69 -3.78 -5.33 24.29
N ILE A 70 -4.49 -6.41 24.69
CA ILE A 70 -3.90 -7.76 24.76
C ILE A 70 -3.52 -8.23 23.37
N ASP A 71 -4.44 -8.19 22.38
CA ASP A 71 -4.14 -8.63 21.01
C ASP A 71 -3.00 -7.84 20.38
N HIS A 72 -3.04 -6.51 20.49
CA HIS A 72 -1.98 -5.65 19.96
C HIS A 72 -0.65 -5.90 20.65
N GLY A 73 -0.65 -6.01 21.97
CA GLY A 73 0.55 -6.25 22.76
C GLY A 73 1.23 -7.59 22.43
N GLU A 74 0.47 -8.67 22.33
CA GLU A 74 0.98 -10.00 21.93
C GLU A 74 1.64 -9.94 20.56
N ARG A 75 1.00 -9.34 19.57
CA ARG A 75 1.52 -9.24 18.21
C ARG A 75 2.78 -8.38 18.11
N LEU A 76 2.80 -7.26 18.81
CA LEU A 76 3.96 -6.35 18.82
C LEU A 76 5.16 -6.97 19.56
N VAL A 77 4.92 -7.65 20.69
CA VAL A 77 5.96 -8.39 21.40
C VAL A 77 6.48 -9.55 20.55
N ALA A 78 5.61 -10.31 19.90
CA ALA A 78 6.00 -11.37 18.98
C ALA A 78 6.87 -10.87 17.81
N ALA A 79 6.66 -9.62 17.39
CA ALA A 79 7.47 -8.95 16.38
C ALA A 79 8.83 -8.42 16.91
N GLY A 80 9.09 -8.53 18.22
CA GLY A 80 10.34 -8.14 18.87
C GLY A 80 10.39 -6.67 19.31
N LEU A 81 9.24 -6.01 19.44
CA LEU A 81 9.13 -4.63 19.93
C LEU A 81 9.07 -4.61 21.47
N ASN A 82 9.58 -3.53 22.06
CA ASN A 82 9.41 -3.25 23.49
C ASN A 82 8.07 -2.55 23.70
N VAL A 83 7.14 -3.26 24.33
CA VAL A 83 5.75 -2.78 24.48
C VAL A 83 5.45 -2.45 25.93
N ARG A 84 4.93 -1.26 26.16
CA ARG A 84 4.41 -0.80 27.46
C ARG A 84 2.92 -0.53 27.33
N VAL A 85 2.18 -0.72 28.41
CA VAL A 85 0.75 -0.40 28.53
C VAL A 85 0.59 0.77 29.46
N MET A 86 -0.06 1.83 28.99
CA MET A 86 -0.45 2.96 29.83
C MET A 86 -1.89 2.77 30.31
N THR A 87 -2.08 2.76 31.63
CA THR A 87 -3.39 2.65 32.24
C THR A 87 -3.92 4.04 32.58
N LEU A 88 -5.16 4.36 32.20
CA LEU A 88 -5.81 5.61 32.54
C LEU A 88 -6.33 5.53 34.00
N SER A 89 -5.56 6.04 34.94
CA SER A 89 -5.67 5.72 36.38
C SER A 89 -6.59 6.63 37.20
N ASP A 90 -7.30 7.58 36.56
CA ASP A 90 -8.17 8.51 37.27
C ASP A 90 -9.54 7.92 37.71
N GLY A 91 -9.85 6.71 37.25
CA GLY A 91 -11.09 5.98 37.54
C GLY A 91 -12.37 6.63 37.00
N LYS A 92 -12.24 7.62 36.12
CA LYS A 92 -13.36 8.41 35.58
C LYS A 92 -13.34 8.49 34.07
N SER A 93 -12.15 8.64 33.48
CA SER A 93 -11.98 8.79 32.05
C SER A 93 -12.18 7.46 31.31
N LYS A 94 -12.95 7.51 30.24
CA LYS A 94 -13.22 6.35 29.39
C LYS A 94 -12.05 6.06 28.45
N ASP A 95 -11.50 7.12 27.85
CA ASP A 95 -10.50 7.08 26.78
C ASP A 95 -9.38 8.10 27.03
N ALA A 96 -8.39 8.12 26.15
CA ALA A 96 -7.26 9.04 26.27
C ALA A 96 -7.67 10.50 26.00
N ASP A 97 -8.69 10.77 25.18
CA ASP A 97 -9.19 12.14 24.97
C ASP A 97 -9.75 12.71 26.28
N GLU A 98 -10.59 11.97 26.98
CA GLU A 98 -11.13 12.40 28.28
C GLU A 98 -10.01 12.55 29.33
N TYR A 99 -9.11 11.57 29.43
CA TYR A 99 -8.03 11.56 30.42
C TYR A 99 -7.13 12.80 30.31
N PHE A 100 -6.62 13.09 29.12
CA PHE A 100 -5.72 14.22 28.88
C PHE A 100 -6.43 15.59 28.70
N LYS A 101 -7.75 15.61 28.74
CA LYS A 101 -8.53 16.86 28.77
C LYS A 101 -8.43 17.56 30.10
N TYR A 102 -8.23 16.83 31.18
CA TYR A 102 -8.05 17.38 32.49
C TYR A 102 -6.65 17.95 32.66
N LYS A 103 -6.55 19.24 33.08
CA LYS A 103 -5.25 19.95 33.20
C LYS A 103 -4.27 19.34 34.20
N GLY A 104 -4.72 18.45 35.08
CA GLY A 104 -3.87 17.75 36.06
C GLY A 104 -3.20 16.48 35.51
N ASN A 105 -3.62 15.98 34.37
CA ASN A 105 -3.11 14.75 33.79
C ASN A 105 -2.11 15.10 32.66
N THR A 106 -0.82 15.01 32.96
CA THR A 106 0.21 15.22 31.94
C THR A 106 0.68 13.88 31.34
N TYR A 107 1.10 13.90 30.06
CA TYR A 107 1.61 12.70 29.40
C TYR A 107 2.87 12.15 30.07
N ASP A 108 3.80 13.02 30.46
CA ASP A 108 5.07 12.63 31.06
C ASP A 108 4.87 11.96 32.44
N GLU A 109 3.95 12.48 33.25
CA GLU A 109 3.58 11.85 34.51
C GLU A 109 2.89 10.50 34.30
N ALA A 110 1.95 10.41 33.34
CA ALA A 110 1.29 9.16 32.99
C ALA A 110 2.28 8.13 32.45
N LEU A 111 3.23 8.57 31.62
CA LEU A 111 4.29 7.70 31.11
C LEU A 111 5.21 7.17 32.21
N ALA A 112 5.50 8.00 33.21
CA ALA A 112 6.38 7.63 34.32
C ALA A 112 5.69 6.76 35.40
N GLN A 113 4.42 7.06 35.71
CA GLN A 113 3.74 6.46 36.86
C GLN A 113 2.68 5.41 36.49
N ASN A 114 2.03 5.57 35.32
CA ASN A 114 0.87 4.76 34.92
C ASN A 114 1.19 3.77 33.81
N THR A 115 2.47 3.55 33.46
CA THR A 115 2.84 2.55 32.46
C THR A 115 3.56 1.35 33.09
N ALA A 116 3.18 0.18 32.63
CA ALA A 116 3.88 -1.07 32.91
C ALA A 116 4.38 -1.71 31.61
N ASP A 117 5.47 -2.46 31.68
CA ASP A 117 5.83 -3.31 30.56
C ASP A 117 4.73 -4.34 30.30
N PHE A 118 4.48 -4.66 29.03
CA PHE A 118 3.36 -5.53 28.64
C PHE A 118 3.34 -6.87 29.40
N VAL A 119 4.52 -7.45 29.63
CA VAL A 119 4.63 -8.71 30.38
C VAL A 119 4.24 -8.55 31.84
N ASP A 120 4.63 -7.43 32.49
CA ASP A 120 4.21 -7.11 33.86
C ASP A 120 2.69 -6.88 33.92
N PHE A 121 2.15 -6.13 32.96
CA PHE A 121 0.72 -5.90 32.86
C PHE A 121 -0.07 -7.20 32.75
N MET A 122 0.38 -8.13 31.89
CA MET A 122 -0.26 -9.43 31.72
C MET A 122 -0.13 -10.32 32.98
N TYR A 123 1.03 -10.30 33.64
CA TYR A 123 1.22 -11.01 34.90
C TYR A 123 0.27 -10.51 36.00
N GLN A 124 0.21 -9.19 36.19
CA GLN A 124 -0.67 -8.57 37.19
C GLN A 124 -2.15 -8.76 36.88
N SER A 125 -2.52 -8.80 35.62
CA SER A 125 -3.91 -9.03 35.19
C SER A 125 -4.35 -10.49 35.39
N LYS A 126 -3.50 -11.45 35.10
CA LYS A 126 -3.88 -12.88 35.04
C LYS A 126 -3.57 -13.66 36.35
N MET A 127 -2.45 -13.36 37.01
CA MET A 127 -2.01 -14.15 38.14
C MET A 127 -2.92 -14.07 39.39
N PRO A 128 -3.53 -12.90 39.74
CA PRO A 128 -4.45 -12.84 40.87
C PRO A 128 -5.72 -13.66 40.71
N GLY A 129 -6.16 -13.87 39.48
CA GLY A 129 -7.33 -14.70 39.15
C GLY A 129 -7.04 -16.22 39.09
N ALA A 130 -5.78 -16.62 39.14
CA ALA A 130 -5.36 -18.02 39.06
C ALA A 130 -5.48 -18.69 40.45
N ILE A 131 -6.63 -19.32 40.71
CA ILE A 131 -6.99 -19.88 42.01
C ILE A 131 -6.34 -21.26 42.20
N SER A 132 -6.42 -22.13 41.18
CA SER A 132 -5.85 -23.48 41.24
C SER A 132 -4.38 -23.50 40.81
N GLN A 133 -3.66 -24.60 41.14
CA GLN A 133 -2.30 -24.78 40.64
C GLN A 133 -2.24 -24.94 39.12
N ASN A 134 -3.28 -25.50 38.51
CA ASN A 134 -3.36 -25.60 37.05
C ASN A 134 -3.54 -24.22 36.41
N ASP A 135 -4.43 -23.37 36.94
CA ASP A 135 -4.60 -22.00 36.45
C ASP A 135 -3.28 -21.21 36.53
N ARG A 136 -2.53 -21.38 37.61
CA ARG A 136 -1.20 -20.75 37.78
C ARG A 136 -0.18 -21.26 36.75
N LEU A 137 -0.17 -22.55 36.49
CA LEU A 137 0.69 -23.13 35.45
C LEU A 137 0.33 -22.62 34.06
N ASP A 138 -0.94 -22.42 33.78
CA ASP A 138 -1.42 -21.84 32.49
C ASP A 138 -0.96 -20.38 32.34
N VAL A 139 -1.03 -19.59 33.42
CA VAL A 139 -0.50 -18.21 33.41
C VAL A 139 1.02 -18.22 33.24
N ILE A 140 1.74 -19.10 33.93
CA ILE A 140 3.20 -19.23 33.80
C ILE A 140 3.57 -19.63 32.35
N ASN A 141 2.88 -20.61 31.78
CA ASN A 141 3.09 -20.99 30.37
C ASN A 141 2.86 -19.85 29.42
N TYR A 142 1.77 -19.09 29.60
CA TYR A 142 1.44 -17.93 28.78
C TYR A 142 2.52 -16.84 28.86
N ILE A 143 2.89 -16.44 30.07
CA ILE A 143 3.92 -15.40 30.28
C ILE A 143 5.29 -15.86 29.76
N CYS A 144 5.70 -17.11 30.02
CA CYS A 144 6.92 -17.66 29.44
C CYS A 144 6.88 -17.68 27.91
N GLY A 145 5.72 -17.92 27.32
CA GLY A 145 5.49 -17.82 25.87
C GLY A 145 5.78 -16.43 25.30
N LEU A 146 5.35 -15.36 26.00
CA LEU A 146 5.68 -13.98 25.66
C LEU A 146 7.19 -13.70 25.80
N LEU A 147 7.79 -14.15 26.92
CA LEU A 147 9.20 -13.92 27.23
C LEU A 147 10.18 -14.54 26.22
N ILE A 148 9.79 -15.58 25.48
CA ILE A 148 10.61 -16.17 24.41
C ILE A 148 10.94 -15.14 23.31
N SER A 149 10.09 -14.13 23.11
CA SER A 149 10.30 -13.09 22.10
C SER A 149 11.25 -11.97 22.57
N TYR A 150 11.58 -11.93 23.85
CA TYR A 150 12.54 -10.99 24.43
C TYR A 150 13.98 -11.48 24.30
N ASN A 151 14.96 -10.56 24.43
CA ASN A 151 16.35 -10.97 24.59
C ASN A 151 16.53 -11.75 25.90
N GLU A 152 17.51 -12.64 25.94
CA GLU A 152 17.68 -13.58 27.05
C GLU A 152 17.93 -12.88 28.39
N THR A 153 18.66 -11.77 28.39
CA THR A 153 18.95 -11.02 29.61
C THR A 153 17.67 -10.46 30.24
N LEU A 154 16.84 -9.82 29.42
CA LEU A 154 15.57 -9.24 29.89
C LEU A 154 14.58 -10.34 30.31
N ALA A 155 14.50 -11.43 29.54
CA ALA A 155 13.67 -12.57 29.92
C ALA A 155 14.06 -13.13 31.28
N ARG A 156 15.37 -13.31 31.57
CA ARG A 156 15.86 -13.77 32.88
C ARG A 156 15.48 -12.82 34.02
N MET A 157 15.56 -11.49 33.79
CA MET A 157 15.14 -10.50 34.80
C MET A 157 13.66 -10.68 35.19
N TYR A 158 12.80 -10.93 34.21
CA TYR A 158 11.38 -11.18 34.48
C TYR A 158 11.14 -12.52 35.16
N LEU A 159 11.83 -13.59 34.74
CA LEU A 159 11.72 -14.89 35.39
C LEU A 159 12.14 -14.83 36.86
N ASP A 160 13.22 -14.10 37.17
CA ASP A 160 13.68 -13.89 38.54
C ASP A 160 12.69 -13.05 39.36
N LYS A 161 12.11 -12.01 38.75
CA LYS A 161 11.09 -11.16 39.39
C LYS A 161 9.86 -11.96 39.75
N PHE A 162 9.21 -12.58 38.76
CA PHE A 162 7.97 -13.34 38.99
C PHE A 162 8.18 -14.56 39.85
N GLY A 163 9.31 -15.25 39.68
CA GLY A 163 9.67 -16.40 40.50
C GLY A 163 9.90 -16.07 41.97
N LYS A 164 10.32 -14.84 42.32
CA LYS A 164 10.40 -14.34 43.69
C LYS A 164 9.04 -13.95 44.23
N GLU A 165 8.20 -13.28 43.39
CA GLU A 165 6.88 -12.84 43.82
C GLU A 165 5.96 -14.01 44.19
N ASP A 166 5.89 -15.05 43.37
CA ASP A 166 5.02 -16.21 43.60
C ASP A 166 5.72 -17.40 44.32
N LYS A 167 7.01 -17.27 44.62
CA LYS A 167 7.86 -18.31 45.27
C LYS A 167 8.00 -19.59 44.46
N GLN A 168 7.84 -19.52 43.13
CA GLN A 168 7.89 -20.67 42.22
C GLN A 168 9.00 -20.54 41.14
N GLY A 169 10.11 -19.89 41.45
CA GLY A 169 11.17 -19.57 40.49
C GLY A 169 11.72 -20.77 39.72
N LYS A 170 11.72 -21.97 40.32
CA LYS A 170 12.12 -23.21 39.62
C LYS A 170 11.15 -23.53 38.50
N ILE A 171 9.84 -23.42 38.72
CA ILE A 171 8.80 -23.72 37.71
C ILE A 171 8.86 -22.73 36.54
N TRP A 172 9.07 -21.44 36.84
CA TRP A 172 9.24 -20.41 35.82
C TRP A 172 10.40 -20.70 34.88
N ASN A 173 11.57 -21.03 35.44
CA ASN A 173 12.77 -21.35 34.67
C ASN A 173 12.60 -22.62 33.84
N GLU A 174 12.11 -23.71 34.45
CA GLU A 174 11.88 -24.97 33.75
C GLU A 174 10.90 -24.80 32.59
N THR A 175 9.78 -24.08 32.81
CA THR A 175 8.77 -23.82 31.79
C THR A 175 9.33 -22.99 30.65
N PHE A 176 10.05 -21.90 30.95
CA PHE A 176 10.65 -21.03 29.94
C PHE A 176 11.61 -21.79 29.02
N TYR A 177 12.56 -22.52 29.61
CA TYR A 177 13.54 -23.27 28.82
C TYR A 177 12.90 -24.43 28.05
N LYS A 178 11.88 -25.08 28.58
CA LYS A 178 11.12 -26.12 27.89
C LYS A 178 10.43 -25.54 26.65
N LEU A 179 9.74 -24.40 26.78
CA LEU A 179 9.07 -23.73 25.67
C LEU A 179 10.07 -23.19 24.64
N LYS A 180 11.17 -22.57 25.09
CA LYS A 180 12.24 -22.07 24.23
C LYS A 180 12.85 -23.17 23.39
N ASN A 181 13.19 -24.30 24.02
CA ASN A 181 13.75 -25.47 23.34
C ASN A 181 12.75 -26.09 22.37
N LYS A 182 11.46 -26.17 22.75
CA LYS A 182 10.40 -26.66 21.86
C LYS A 182 10.31 -25.77 20.61
N ARG A 183 10.24 -24.43 20.75
CA ARG A 183 10.18 -23.49 19.62
C ARG A 183 11.40 -23.61 18.70
N GLN A 184 12.61 -23.82 19.27
CA GLN A 184 13.82 -24.04 18.48
C GLN A 184 13.76 -25.36 17.70
N LEU A 185 13.32 -26.44 18.36
CA LEU A 185 13.16 -27.74 17.70
C LEU A 185 12.10 -27.71 16.59
N ASP A 186 10.97 -27.05 16.84
CA ASP A 186 9.92 -26.92 15.86
C ASP A 186 10.42 -26.12 14.63
N SER A 187 11.11 -24.99 14.84
CA SER A 187 11.74 -24.23 13.75
C SER A 187 12.78 -25.03 12.96
N ILE A 188 13.57 -25.87 13.63
CA ILE A 188 14.53 -26.77 12.96
C ILE A 188 13.79 -27.85 12.14
N ARG A 189 12.69 -28.38 12.68
CA ARG A 189 11.86 -29.37 11.97
C ARG A 189 11.19 -28.77 10.75
N GLU A 190 10.60 -27.59 10.87
CA GLU A 190 9.99 -26.86 9.76
C GLU A 190 11.00 -26.62 8.64
N LYS A 191 12.19 -26.09 8.97
CA LYS A 191 13.26 -25.89 7.99
C LYS A 191 13.74 -27.19 7.33
N LYS A 192 13.85 -28.27 8.11
CA LYS A 192 14.23 -29.59 7.56
C LYS A 192 13.15 -30.13 6.63
N GLN A 193 11.89 -29.98 7.00
CA GLN A 193 10.77 -30.39 6.16
C GLN A 193 10.72 -29.60 4.87
N GLU A 194 10.85 -28.26 4.94
CA GLU A 194 10.91 -27.39 3.77
C GLU A 194 12.07 -27.78 2.81
N GLN A 195 13.24 -28.08 3.36
CA GLN A 195 14.37 -28.57 2.56
C GLN A 195 14.11 -29.96 1.94
N ALA A 196 13.47 -30.86 2.69
CA ALA A 196 13.09 -32.18 2.16
C ALA A 196 12.07 -32.07 1.02
N ASP A 197 11.08 -31.20 1.17
CA ASP A 197 10.08 -30.94 0.12
C ASP A 197 10.71 -30.34 -1.15
N LEU A 198 11.70 -29.45 -1.01
CA LEU A 198 12.47 -28.92 -2.13
C LEU A 198 13.26 -30.02 -2.86
N VAL A 199 13.91 -30.93 -2.11
CA VAL A 199 14.64 -32.06 -2.69
C VAL A 199 13.69 -33.01 -3.41
N GLU A 200 12.59 -33.38 -2.79
CA GLU A 200 11.61 -34.32 -3.36
C GLU A 200 10.97 -33.75 -4.63
N LYS A 201 10.55 -32.48 -4.59
CA LYS A 201 9.77 -31.86 -5.67
C LYS A 201 10.65 -31.35 -6.80
N TYR A 202 11.82 -30.78 -6.49
CA TYR A 202 12.68 -30.08 -7.44
C TYR A 202 14.11 -30.63 -7.52
N GLY A 203 14.52 -31.59 -6.69
CA GLY A 203 15.84 -32.22 -6.73
C GLY A 203 16.99 -31.35 -6.20
N PHE A 204 16.71 -30.27 -5.48
CA PHE A 204 17.72 -29.40 -4.86
C PHE A 204 17.31 -28.96 -3.45
N TYR A 205 18.26 -28.48 -2.68
CA TYR A 205 18.07 -27.81 -1.40
C TYR A 205 18.87 -26.51 -1.35
N VAL A 206 18.57 -25.68 -0.36
CA VAL A 206 19.22 -24.38 -0.17
C VAL A 206 20.12 -24.42 1.05
N GLN A 207 21.36 -23.95 0.90
CA GLN A 207 22.31 -23.77 1.99
C GLN A 207 23.14 -22.51 1.74
N ASN A 208 23.25 -21.63 2.73
CA ASN A 208 24.01 -20.37 2.65
C ASN A 208 23.68 -19.52 1.40
N ASN A 209 22.39 -19.36 1.11
CA ASN A 209 21.90 -18.68 -0.09
C ASN A 209 22.44 -19.24 -1.42
N CYS A 210 22.72 -20.54 -1.46
CA CYS A 210 23.14 -21.24 -2.66
C CYS A 210 22.23 -22.46 -2.89
N TYR A 211 21.98 -22.82 -4.13
CA TYR A 211 21.32 -24.06 -4.48
C TYR A 211 22.34 -25.21 -4.56
N TYR A 212 22.00 -26.34 -3.98
CA TYR A 212 22.74 -27.59 -4.05
C TYR A 212 21.83 -28.73 -4.50
N GLY A 213 22.31 -29.60 -5.36
CA GLY A 213 21.52 -30.74 -5.79
C GLY A 213 22.38 -31.86 -6.38
N THR A 214 21.78 -33.04 -6.52
CA THR A 214 22.47 -34.21 -7.05
C THR A 214 22.70 -34.09 -8.53
N VAL A 215 23.92 -34.34 -8.99
CA VAL A 215 24.28 -34.48 -10.39
C VAL A 215 24.50 -35.96 -10.70
N ALA A 216 23.69 -36.50 -11.59
CA ALA A 216 23.64 -37.95 -11.89
C ALA A 216 25.00 -38.62 -12.20
N LYS A 217 25.93 -37.86 -12.79
CA LYS A 217 27.28 -38.37 -13.14
C LYS A 217 28.23 -38.48 -11.93
N VAL A 218 27.95 -37.74 -10.84
CA VAL A 218 28.90 -37.62 -9.71
C VAL A 218 28.37 -38.34 -8.47
N GLY A 219 27.06 -38.57 -8.36
CA GLY A 219 26.43 -39.29 -7.24
C GLY A 219 26.44 -38.55 -5.91
N SER A 220 26.99 -37.33 -5.87
CA SER A 220 27.00 -36.43 -4.72
C SER A 220 26.30 -35.12 -5.01
N ALA A 221 25.88 -34.44 -3.94
CA ALA A 221 25.31 -33.09 -4.07
C ALA A 221 26.42 -32.08 -4.37
N LEU A 222 26.22 -31.28 -5.43
CA LEU A 222 27.12 -30.21 -5.85
C LEU A 222 26.39 -28.87 -5.79
N GLN A 223 27.15 -27.82 -5.64
CA GLN A 223 26.62 -26.46 -5.73
C GLN A 223 26.20 -26.15 -7.17
N TRP A 224 24.97 -25.62 -7.33
CA TRP A 224 24.42 -25.22 -8.62
C TRP A 224 24.59 -23.73 -8.89
N THR A 225 24.47 -22.93 -7.84
CA THR A 225 24.55 -21.47 -7.94
C THR A 225 25.16 -20.90 -6.66
N ASN A 226 25.73 -19.71 -6.75
CA ASN A 226 26.14 -18.95 -5.56
C ASN A 226 25.06 -17.97 -5.09
N PHE A 227 23.82 -18.13 -5.53
CA PHE A 227 22.67 -17.30 -5.19
C PHE A 227 21.40 -18.14 -5.10
N VAL A 228 20.38 -17.58 -4.49
CA VAL A 228 19.00 -18.08 -4.49
C VAL A 228 18.07 -17.14 -5.24
N ILE A 229 16.96 -17.67 -5.75
CA ILE A 229 15.93 -16.93 -6.46
C ILE A 229 14.67 -16.89 -5.62
N ARG A 230 14.14 -15.72 -5.40
CA ARG A 230 12.82 -15.49 -4.85
C ARG A 230 11.88 -15.05 -5.97
N PRO A 231 11.03 -15.94 -6.49
CA PRO A 231 10.03 -15.60 -7.48
C PRO A 231 9.06 -14.55 -6.92
N ILE A 232 8.77 -13.49 -7.69
CA ILE A 232 7.86 -12.42 -7.28
C ILE A 232 6.56 -12.52 -8.06
N VAL A 233 6.63 -12.39 -9.40
CA VAL A 233 5.43 -12.35 -10.23
C VAL A 233 5.74 -12.68 -11.69
N LEU A 234 4.79 -13.33 -12.36
CA LEU A 234 4.68 -13.37 -13.81
C LEU A 234 3.77 -12.23 -14.26
N ILE A 235 4.32 -11.23 -14.92
CA ILE A 235 3.60 -10.09 -15.46
C ILE A 235 3.13 -10.44 -16.86
N TRP A 236 1.82 -10.29 -17.08
CA TRP A 236 1.22 -10.51 -18.40
C TRP A 236 0.63 -9.18 -18.91
N ASP A 237 1.13 -8.72 -20.05
CA ASP A 237 0.69 -7.49 -20.71
C ASP A 237 -0.17 -7.73 -21.96
N GLY A 238 -0.50 -9.00 -22.25
CA GLY A 238 -1.26 -9.43 -23.42
C GLY A 238 -0.38 -10.08 -24.48
N PRO A 239 0.43 -9.34 -25.27
CA PRO A 239 1.28 -9.94 -26.30
C PRO A 239 2.58 -10.54 -25.76
N ALA A 240 3.07 -10.08 -24.63
CA ALA A 240 4.30 -10.55 -24.00
C ALA A 240 4.08 -10.91 -22.52
N SER A 241 5.06 -11.62 -21.96
CA SER A 241 5.08 -11.91 -20.53
C SER A 241 6.48 -11.69 -19.99
N TYR A 242 6.55 -11.18 -18.76
CA TYR A 242 7.81 -10.92 -18.06
C TYR A 242 7.79 -11.60 -16.71
N ARG A 243 8.95 -12.10 -16.26
CA ARG A 243 9.09 -12.62 -14.89
C ARG A 243 9.95 -11.72 -14.08
N MET A 244 9.41 -11.30 -12.95
CA MET A 244 10.12 -10.56 -11.92
C MET A 244 10.50 -11.51 -10.80
N PHE A 245 11.76 -11.46 -10.40
CA PHE A 245 12.29 -12.19 -9.24
C PHE A 245 13.45 -11.44 -8.61
N GLU A 246 13.63 -11.65 -7.33
CA GLU A 246 14.78 -11.15 -6.57
C GLU A 246 15.80 -12.29 -6.44
N ILE A 247 17.05 -11.99 -6.71
CA ILE A 247 18.18 -12.90 -6.44
C ILE A 247 18.98 -12.38 -5.26
N GLU A 248 19.48 -13.29 -4.43
CA GLU A 248 20.33 -12.98 -3.29
C GLU A 248 21.51 -13.95 -3.27
N ASN A 249 22.73 -13.42 -3.28
CA ASN A 249 23.93 -14.26 -3.25
C ASN A 249 24.36 -14.63 -1.80
N ALA A 250 25.41 -15.45 -1.69
CA ALA A 250 25.95 -15.88 -0.39
C ALA A 250 26.45 -14.72 0.49
N ASN A 251 26.76 -13.56 -0.10
CA ASN A 251 27.16 -12.34 0.59
C ASN A 251 25.99 -11.44 0.97
N HIS A 252 24.75 -11.90 0.77
CA HIS A 252 23.51 -11.13 0.97
C HIS A 252 23.35 -9.92 0.04
N GLU A 253 24.07 -9.87 -1.07
CA GLU A 253 23.83 -8.88 -2.11
C GLU A 253 22.54 -9.24 -2.86
N LYS A 254 21.64 -8.28 -2.99
CA LYS A 254 20.32 -8.46 -3.60
C LYS A 254 20.20 -7.71 -4.90
N CYS A 255 19.56 -8.33 -5.88
CA CYS A 255 19.22 -7.69 -7.14
C CYS A 255 17.79 -8.08 -7.55
N LEU A 256 16.97 -7.08 -7.88
CA LEU A 256 15.67 -7.30 -8.51
C LEU A 256 15.86 -7.38 -10.03
N ILE A 257 15.26 -8.37 -10.66
CA ILE A 257 15.43 -8.64 -12.09
C ILE A 257 14.06 -8.90 -12.70
N THR A 258 13.79 -8.22 -13.81
CA THR A 258 12.64 -8.51 -14.67
C THR A 258 13.14 -8.94 -16.03
N LEU A 259 12.78 -10.16 -16.44
CA LEU A 259 13.18 -10.75 -17.72
C LEU A 259 11.96 -11.10 -18.57
N PRO A 260 12.02 -10.86 -19.89
CA PRO A 260 11.06 -11.46 -20.83
C PRO A 260 11.01 -12.97 -20.66
N GLN A 261 9.83 -13.55 -20.84
CA GLN A 261 9.62 -15.00 -20.63
C GLN A 261 10.55 -15.88 -21.48
N ASP A 262 10.85 -15.48 -22.71
CA ASP A 262 11.77 -16.19 -23.60
C ASP A 262 13.19 -16.26 -23.05
N GLN A 263 13.64 -15.25 -22.31
CA GLN A 263 14.96 -15.19 -21.67
C GLN A 263 15.08 -16.15 -20.47
N VAL A 264 13.97 -16.66 -19.95
CA VAL A 264 13.93 -17.65 -18.86
C VAL A 264 13.71 -19.08 -19.37
N THR A 265 13.52 -19.28 -20.66
CA THR A 265 13.21 -20.61 -21.22
C THR A 265 14.42 -21.53 -21.35
N THR A 266 15.60 -20.99 -21.61
CA THR A 266 16.86 -21.73 -21.82
C THR A 266 17.91 -21.36 -20.77
N LEU A 267 18.80 -22.31 -20.44
CA LEU A 267 19.88 -22.07 -19.48
C LEU A 267 20.81 -20.94 -19.95
N ASP A 268 21.22 -20.97 -21.24
CA ASP A 268 22.20 -20.02 -21.80
C ASP A 268 21.69 -18.56 -21.69
N ASN A 269 20.43 -18.33 -22.07
CA ASN A 269 19.81 -17.01 -21.96
C ASN A 269 19.69 -16.58 -20.51
N PHE A 270 19.22 -17.47 -19.64
CA PHE A 270 19.05 -17.19 -18.24
C PHE A 270 20.40 -16.86 -17.57
N GLN A 271 21.42 -17.69 -17.78
CA GLN A 271 22.76 -17.50 -17.25
C GLN A 271 23.35 -16.15 -17.69
N LYS A 272 23.30 -15.83 -18.98
CA LYS A 272 23.79 -14.57 -19.52
C LYS A 272 23.14 -13.36 -18.85
N ASN A 273 21.82 -13.40 -18.64
CA ASN A 273 21.09 -12.29 -18.02
C ASN A 273 21.37 -12.17 -16.51
N ILE A 274 21.56 -13.28 -15.81
CA ILE A 274 21.84 -13.29 -14.37
C ILE A 274 23.28 -12.83 -14.10
N GLU A 275 24.25 -13.45 -14.75
CA GLU A 275 25.68 -13.14 -14.54
C GLU A 275 26.02 -11.71 -15.00
N GLY A 276 25.27 -11.18 -15.97
CA GLY A 276 25.39 -9.77 -16.39
C GLY A 276 24.94 -8.75 -15.33
N LYS A 277 24.32 -9.18 -14.23
CA LYS A 277 23.86 -8.27 -13.15
C LYS A 277 24.87 -8.12 -12.00
N GLY A 278 25.96 -8.88 -11.99
CA GLY A 278 27.00 -8.78 -10.95
C GLY A 278 27.56 -10.12 -10.53
N ASN A 279 27.88 -10.27 -9.26
CA ASN A 279 28.56 -11.45 -8.71
C ASN A 279 27.60 -12.64 -8.50
N TYR A 280 26.87 -13.03 -9.53
CA TYR A 280 25.93 -14.14 -9.55
C TYR A 280 26.42 -15.18 -10.55
N ILE A 281 26.67 -16.41 -10.10
CA ILE A 281 27.30 -17.46 -10.90
C ILE A 281 26.37 -18.67 -10.94
N ILE A 282 26.17 -19.23 -12.10
CA ILE A 282 25.60 -20.54 -12.31
C ILE A 282 26.75 -21.49 -12.62
N GLU A 283 26.97 -22.47 -11.73
CA GLU A 283 28.11 -23.39 -11.81
C GLU A 283 28.08 -24.27 -13.07
N ALA A 284 29.23 -24.61 -13.60
CA ALA A 284 29.37 -25.42 -14.82
C ALA A 284 28.75 -26.83 -14.70
N VAL A 285 28.45 -27.29 -13.48
CA VAL A 285 27.76 -28.59 -13.25
C VAL A 285 26.27 -28.53 -13.60
N VAL A 286 25.71 -27.32 -13.74
CA VAL A 286 24.29 -27.12 -14.09
C VAL A 286 24.12 -27.38 -15.58
N ALA A 287 23.54 -28.51 -15.91
CA ALA A 287 23.15 -28.86 -17.26
C ALA A 287 21.63 -28.61 -17.46
N LYS A 288 21.14 -28.92 -18.64
CA LYS A 288 19.72 -28.76 -19.02
C LYS A 288 18.75 -29.39 -18.01
N GLN A 289 19.13 -30.53 -17.42
CA GLN A 289 18.28 -31.23 -16.44
C GLN A 289 18.11 -30.41 -15.14
N GLN A 290 19.22 -29.97 -14.54
CA GLN A 290 19.22 -29.17 -13.33
C GLN A 290 18.50 -27.84 -13.55
N TYR A 291 18.74 -27.21 -14.68
CA TYR A 291 18.02 -25.98 -15.05
C TYR A 291 16.51 -26.21 -15.22
N THR A 292 16.10 -27.35 -15.76
CA THR A 292 14.67 -27.68 -15.87
C THR A 292 14.03 -27.81 -14.48
N GLN A 293 14.73 -28.35 -13.50
CA GLN A 293 14.27 -28.44 -12.10
C GLN A 293 14.15 -27.05 -11.47
N LEU A 294 15.18 -26.20 -11.62
CA LEU A 294 15.15 -24.82 -11.13
C LEU A 294 14.05 -23.99 -11.80
N LYS A 295 13.89 -24.15 -13.12
CA LYS A 295 12.83 -23.51 -13.89
C LYS A 295 11.44 -23.94 -13.42
N LYS A 296 11.23 -25.23 -13.13
CA LYS A 296 9.98 -25.74 -12.57
C LYS A 296 9.64 -25.05 -11.23
N TYR A 297 10.62 -24.93 -10.34
CA TYR A 297 10.48 -24.21 -9.09
C TYR A 297 10.07 -22.74 -9.34
N ILE A 298 10.81 -22.01 -10.17
CA ILE A 298 10.49 -20.61 -10.49
C ILE A 298 9.06 -20.50 -11.00
N TYR A 299 8.63 -21.38 -11.90
CA TYR A 299 7.31 -21.28 -12.54
C TYR A 299 6.17 -21.59 -11.57
N GLU A 300 6.33 -22.59 -10.72
CA GLU A 300 5.30 -23.00 -9.77
C GLU A 300 5.17 -22.04 -8.59
N GLN A 301 6.24 -21.35 -8.19
CA GLN A 301 6.23 -20.39 -7.10
C GLN A 301 5.85 -18.96 -7.54
N THR A 302 5.67 -18.72 -8.84
CA THR A 302 5.38 -17.37 -9.34
C THR A 302 3.88 -17.16 -9.55
N PRO A 303 3.22 -16.27 -8.78
CA PRO A 303 1.85 -15.85 -9.07
C PRO A 303 1.81 -15.03 -10.36
N THR A 304 0.64 -14.98 -10.99
CA THR A 304 0.45 -14.19 -12.22
C THR A 304 -0.24 -12.87 -11.89
N ALA A 305 0.29 -11.77 -12.41
CA ALA A 305 -0.34 -10.45 -12.36
C ALA A 305 -0.60 -9.94 -13.78
N ARG A 306 -1.70 -9.19 -13.93
CA ARG A 306 -1.98 -8.47 -15.16
C ARG A 306 -1.39 -7.08 -15.09
N GLU A 307 -0.65 -6.67 -16.12
CA GLU A 307 -0.15 -5.30 -16.21
C GLU A 307 -1.27 -4.29 -16.44
N ILE A 308 -1.23 -3.18 -15.71
CA ILE A 308 -2.08 -2.02 -15.93
C ILE A 308 -1.33 -1.06 -16.86
N GLN A 309 -1.66 -1.13 -18.14
CA GLN A 309 -1.07 -0.29 -19.18
C GLN A 309 -1.71 1.12 -19.19
N GLN A 310 -2.99 1.22 -18.84
CA GLN A 310 -3.75 2.46 -18.81
C GLN A 310 -4.28 2.70 -17.39
N LEU A 311 -3.96 3.84 -16.81
CA LEU A 311 -4.51 4.25 -15.51
C LEU A 311 -5.97 4.68 -15.62
N GLY A 312 -6.64 4.89 -14.47
CA GLY A 312 -8.04 5.22 -14.40
C GLY A 312 -8.94 3.99 -14.29
N TRP A 313 -10.12 4.02 -14.88
CA TRP A 313 -11.12 2.98 -14.71
C TRP A 313 -10.75 1.65 -15.38
N GLN A 314 -10.70 0.58 -14.59
CA GLN A 314 -10.41 -0.79 -15.01
C GLN A 314 -11.70 -1.59 -15.10
N LYS A 315 -12.36 -1.59 -16.26
CA LYS A 315 -13.69 -2.21 -16.45
C LYS A 315 -13.76 -3.69 -16.08
N GLN A 316 -12.69 -4.47 -16.31
CA GLN A 316 -12.70 -5.91 -16.04
C GLN A 316 -12.49 -6.24 -14.55
N GLY A 317 -11.95 -5.32 -13.77
CA GLY A 317 -11.70 -5.49 -12.33
C GLY A 317 -12.60 -4.63 -11.46
N GLU A 318 -13.38 -3.72 -12.08
CA GLU A 318 -14.29 -2.79 -11.40
C GLU A 318 -13.60 -1.93 -10.32
N PHE A 319 -12.42 -1.41 -10.65
CA PHE A 319 -11.65 -0.53 -9.78
C PHE A 319 -11.03 0.64 -10.55
N PHE A 320 -10.61 1.67 -9.84
CA PHE A 320 -9.90 2.81 -10.41
C PHE A 320 -8.40 2.72 -10.10
N ALA A 321 -7.56 2.63 -11.14
CA ALA A 321 -6.11 2.52 -11.01
C ALA A 321 -5.45 3.89 -10.96
N TRP A 322 -4.57 4.08 -9.99
CA TRP A 322 -3.68 5.21 -9.83
C TRP A 322 -2.23 4.76 -10.00
N GLY A 323 -1.31 5.66 -10.30
CA GLY A 323 0.10 5.32 -10.45
C GLY A 323 0.76 4.77 -9.17
N ASN A 324 0.14 4.97 -8.01
CA ASN A 324 0.61 4.49 -6.70
C ASN A 324 -0.29 3.43 -6.05
N GLY A 325 -1.36 2.99 -6.71
CA GLY A 325 -2.27 1.99 -6.15
C GLY A 325 -3.61 1.91 -6.87
N ALA A 326 -4.61 1.32 -6.24
CA ALA A 326 -5.96 1.19 -6.75
C ALA A 326 -7.00 1.58 -5.70
N PHE A 327 -8.15 2.09 -6.16
CA PHE A 327 -9.34 2.30 -5.34
C PHE A 327 -10.42 1.31 -5.80
N ASP A 328 -10.84 0.42 -4.92
CA ASP A 328 -11.76 -0.69 -5.22
C ASP A 328 -13.25 -0.33 -5.07
N GLY A 329 -13.54 0.92 -4.74
CA GLY A 329 -14.87 1.42 -4.43
C GLY A 329 -15.11 1.63 -2.92
N GLU A 330 -14.28 1.05 -2.07
CA GLU A 330 -14.37 1.20 -0.61
C GLU A 330 -13.07 1.76 -0.02
N THR A 331 -11.93 1.20 -0.42
CA THR A 331 -10.64 1.56 0.14
C THR A 331 -9.56 1.77 -0.92
N PHE A 332 -8.53 2.56 -0.57
CA PHE A 332 -7.35 2.67 -1.40
C PHE A 332 -6.34 1.59 -1.04
N ILE A 333 -5.97 0.79 -2.03
CA ILE A 333 -4.98 -0.29 -1.93
C ILE A 333 -3.66 0.22 -2.50
N PRO A 334 -2.67 0.54 -1.67
CA PRO A 334 -1.37 1.02 -2.16
C PRO A 334 -0.59 -0.11 -2.85
N ALA A 335 0.14 0.22 -3.89
CA ALA A 335 1.08 -0.70 -4.52
C ALA A 335 2.25 -1.00 -3.57
N ASN A 336 2.72 -2.26 -3.55
CA ASN A 336 3.91 -2.63 -2.81
C ASN A 336 5.20 -2.20 -3.54
N ASP A 337 6.37 -2.47 -2.95
CA ASP A 337 7.67 -2.12 -3.54
C ASP A 337 7.94 -2.77 -4.92
N TYR A 338 7.24 -3.82 -5.26
CA TYR A 338 7.33 -4.47 -6.57
C TYR A 338 6.31 -3.94 -7.58
N GLY A 339 5.52 -2.94 -7.21
CA GLY A 339 4.45 -2.40 -8.05
C GLY A 339 3.20 -3.28 -8.11
N LEU A 340 3.04 -4.22 -7.17
CA LEU A 340 1.90 -5.15 -7.17
C LEU A 340 0.78 -4.63 -6.27
N ILE A 341 -0.45 -4.78 -6.75
CA ILE A 341 -1.69 -4.53 -6.02
C ILE A 341 -2.60 -5.75 -6.13
N GLN A 342 -3.29 -6.08 -5.06
CA GLN A 342 -4.30 -7.14 -5.06
C GLN A 342 -5.68 -6.52 -4.93
N VAL A 343 -6.53 -6.72 -5.94
CA VAL A 343 -7.93 -6.29 -5.94
C VAL A 343 -8.81 -7.53 -6.06
N GLY A 344 -9.58 -7.81 -5.02
CA GLY A 344 -10.29 -9.07 -4.88
C GLY A 344 -9.33 -10.28 -4.87
N ASP A 345 -9.57 -11.24 -5.73
CA ASP A 345 -8.74 -12.44 -5.91
C ASP A 345 -7.64 -12.29 -6.99
N LYS A 346 -7.57 -11.14 -7.66
CA LYS A 346 -6.65 -10.89 -8.77
C LYS A 346 -5.49 -9.99 -8.40
N LEU A 347 -4.32 -10.31 -8.95
CA LEU A 347 -3.11 -9.53 -8.80
C LEU A 347 -2.87 -8.69 -10.06
N TYR A 348 -2.51 -7.42 -9.86
CA TYR A 348 -2.20 -6.48 -10.93
C TYR A 348 -0.82 -5.86 -10.71
N TYR A 349 -0.19 -5.45 -11.81
CA TYR A 349 1.13 -4.82 -11.80
C TYR A 349 1.03 -3.37 -12.29
N LEU A 350 1.57 -2.46 -11.52
CA LEU A 350 1.73 -1.02 -11.82
C LEU A 350 3.21 -0.72 -12.04
N PRO A 351 3.68 -0.59 -13.29
CA PRO A 351 5.11 -0.40 -13.58
C PRO A 351 5.71 0.83 -12.88
N ALA A 352 4.99 1.95 -12.86
CA ALA A 352 5.44 3.20 -12.25
C ALA A 352 5.69 3.12 -10.73
N ALA A 353 5.01 2.21 -10.04
CA ALA A 353 5.14 2.01 -8.59
C ALA A 353 6.29 1.06 -8.22
N SER A 354 6.77 0.24 -9.17
CA SER A 354 7.85 -0.72 -8.91
C SER A 354 9.17 -0.01 -8.59
N LYS A 355 9.90 -0.53 -7.59
CA LYS A 355 11.23 -0.03 -7.22
C LYS A 355 12.23 -0.13 -8.38
N GLU A 356 12.06 -1.08 -9.31
CA GLU A 356 12.92 -1.23 -10.50
C GLU A 356 12.83 -0.01 -11.41
N ASN A 357 11.65 0.60 -11.51
CA ASN A 357 11.41 1.73 -12.40
C ASN A 357 11.49 3.09 -11.69
N ARG A 358 11.80 3.15 -10.39
CA ARG A 358 11.81 4.41 -9.61
C ARG A 358 12.79 5.44 -10.13
N GLU A 359 13.92 5.00 -10.66
CA GLU A 359 14.97 5.89 -11.20
C GLU A 359 14.72 6.32 -12.66
N ASP A 360 13.82 5.63 -13.36
CA ASP A 360 13.42 6.04 -14.71
C ASP A 360 12.42 7.19 -14.65
N THR A 361 12.91 8.41 -14.83
CA THR A 361 12.09 9.62 -14.78
C THR A 361 11.35 9.92 -16.08
N THR A 362 11.57 9.16 -17.14
CA THR A 362 11.07 9.44 -18.49
C THR A 362 9.88 8.58 -18.89
N THR A 363 10.00 7.26 -18.76
CA THR A 363 9.03 6.30 -19.33
C THR A 363 7.65 6.35 -18.66
N TYR A 364 7.59 6.58 -17.34
CA TYR A 364 6.32 6.56 -16.57
C TYR A 364 5.99 7.92 -15.95
N ASN A 365 6.33 9.02 -16.61
CA ASN A 365 6.20 10.37 -16.03
C ASN A 365 4.75 10.72 -15.69
N LEU A 366 3.80 10.45 -16.59
CA LEU A 366 2.38 10.71 -16.33
C LEU A 366 1.83 9.81 -15.21
N HIS A 367 2.17 8.52 -15.24
CA HIS A 367 1.74 7.58 -14.21
C HIS A 367 2.19 8.00 -12.80
N ARG A 368 3.39 8.57 -12.67
CA ARG A 368 3.90 9.10 -11.38
C ARG A 368 3.22 10.38 -10.92
N LYS A 369 2.65 11.14 -11.84
CA LYS A 369 1.88 12.34 -11.53
C LYS A 369 0.42 12.01 -11.25
N PHE A 370 -0.09 10.92 -11.82
CA PHE A 370 -1.46 10.45 -11.66
C PHE A 370 -1.54 9.56 -10.40
N VAL A 371 -1.58 10.18 -9.22
CA VAL A 371 -1.48 9.50 -7.93
C VAL A 371 -2.63 9.86 -7.01
N TYR A 372 -3.07 8.88 -6.23
CA TYR A 372 -4.00 9.09 -5.13
C TYR A 372 -3.25 9.67 -3.93
N VAL A 373 -3.69 10.82 -3.46
CA VAL A 373 -3.16 11.50 -2.28
C VAL A 373 -4.25 11.54 -1.23
N GLN A 374 -4.07 10.77 -0.16
CA GLN A 374 -5.00 10.78 0.97
C GLN A 374 -4.72 12.00 1.84
N GLN A 375 -5.32 13.13 1.53
CA GLN A 375 -5.29 14.34 2.34
C GLN A 375 -6.74 14.79 2.58
N ASN A 376 -7.15 14.76 3.84
CA ASN A 376 -8.51 15.15 4.27
C ASN A 376 -8.58 16.65 4.64
N THR A 377 -7.82 17.51 3.97
CA THR A 377 -7.75 18.93 4.31
C THR A 377 -8.82 19.79 3.62
N VAL A 378 -9.33 19.34 2.46
CA VAL A 378 -10.34 20.06 1.67
C VAL A 378 -11.37 19.07 1.15
N THR A 379 -12.65 19.33 1.40
CA THR A 379 -13.74 18.53 0.83
C THR A 379 -13.97 18.89 -0.63
N LEU A 380 -14.63 18.00 -1.39
CA LEU A 380 -15.00 18.31 -2.79
C LEU A 380 -15.92 19.54 -2.88
N GLU A 381 -16.82 19.69 -1.93
CA GLU A 381 -17.72 20.84 -1.87
C GLU A 381 -16.95 22.14 -1.68
N GLU A 382 -15.99 22.18 -0.76
CA GLU A 382 -15.12 23.35 -0.54
C GLU A 382 -14.28 23.65 -1.78
N TYR A 383 -13.71 22.61 -2.41
CA TYR A 383 -12.95 22.74 -3.63
C TYR A 383 -13.79 23.30 -4.79
N ALA A 384 -14.99 22.73 -4.99
CA ALA A 384 -15.92 23.21 -6.01
C ALA A 384 -16.36 24.66 -5.75
N ARG A 385 -16.63 25.03 -4.49
CA ARG A 385 -16.98 26.39 -4.09
C ARG A 385 -15.84 27.37 -4.41
N GLN A 386 -14.60 27.03 -4.02
CA GLN A 386 -13.43 27.85 -4.34
C GLN A 386 -13.23 28.03 -5.85
N CYS A 387 -13.41 26.98 -6.63
CA CYS A 387 -13.35 27.08 -8.09
C CYS A 387 -14.43 28.03 -8.64
N ILE A 388 -15.66 27.96 -8.13
CA ILE A 388 -16.76 28.83 -8.54
C ILE A 388 -16.52 30.29 -8.12
N ASP A 389 -15.99 30.50 -6.91
CA ASP A 389 -15.66 31.84 -6.41
C ASP A 389 -14.58 32.52 -7.27
N VAL A 390 -13.60 31.76 -7.77
CA VAL A 390 -12.51 32.29 -8.61
C VAL A 390 -12.90 32.46 -10.07
N PHE A 391 -13.61 31.49 -10.66
CA PHE A 391 -13.83 31.41 -12.11
C PHE A 391 -15.31 31.63 -12.50
N GLY A 392 -16.20 31.84 -11.53
CA GLY A 392 -17.62 32.10 -11.75
C GLY A 392 -18.35 30.91 -12.38
N ASP A 393 -19.35 31.22 -13.24
CA ASP A 393 -20.17 30.19 -13.89
C ASP A 393 -19.39 29.26 -14.83
N ASN A 394 -18.25 29.72 -15.37
CA ASN A 394 -17.37 28.87 -16.17
C ASN A 394 -16.84 27.66 -15.38
N ALA A 395 -16.58 27.85 -14.08
CA ALA A 395 -16.15 26.74 -13.21
C ALA A 395 -17.25 25.68 -13.07
N LYS A 396 -18.53 26.07 -13.05
CA LYS A 396 -19.65 25.10 -12.97
C LYS A 396 -19.65 24.17 -14.18
N VAL A 397 -19.48 24.71 -15.38
CA VAL A 397 -19.40 23.92 -16.62
C VAL A 397 -18.18 23.00 -16.59
N ALA A 398 -17.05 23.54 -16.17
CA ALA A 398 -15.80 22.79 -16.12
C ALA A 398 -15.83 21.65 -15.07
N LEU A 399 -16.44 21.88 -13.90
CA LEU A 399 -16.67 20.84 -12.90
C LEU A 399 -17.66 19.77 -13.37
N CYS A 400 -18.75 20.17 -14.04
CA CYS A 400 -19.65 19.20 -14.67
C CYS A 400 -18.93 18.34 -15.71
N PHE A 401 -18.06 18.91 -16.50
CA PHE A 401 -17.23 18.17 -17.45
C PHE A 401 -16.28 17.20 -16.73
N TYR A 402 -15.63 17.63 -15.65
CA TYR A 402 -14.79 16.78 -14.80
C TYR A 402 -15.54 15.52 -14.33
N PHE A 403 -16.74 15.69 -13.75
CA PHE A 403 -17.57 14.56 -13.33
C PHE A 403 -18.01 13.68 -14.50
N THR A 404 -18.32 14.28 -15.65
CA THR A 404 -18.69 13.53 -16.85
C THR A 404 -17.53 12.66 -17.35
N THR A 405 -16.28 13.12 -17.23
CA THR A 405 -15.12 12.33 -17.65
C THR A 405 -14.88 11.10 -16.79
N LEU A 406 -15.24 11.11 -15.50
CA LEU A 406 -15.16 9.92 -14.65
C LEU A 406 -16.04 8.76 -15.15
N PHE A 407 -17.06 9.07 -15.93
CA PHE A 407 -18.03 8.13 -16.51
C PHE A 407 -17.97 8.09 -18.04
N SER A 408 -16.83 8.44 -18.62
CA SER A 408 -16.71 8.58 -20.08
C SER A 408 -17.01 7.30 -20.86
N ASP A 409 -16.74 6.13 -20.28
CA ASP A 409 -17.08 4.83 -20.87
C ASP A 409 -18.60 4.62 -20.94
N ILE A 410 -19.35 5.01 -19.90
CA ILE A 410 -20.82 4.96 -19.87
C ILE A 410 -21.41 5.98 -20.85
N VAL A 411 -20.89 7.21 -20.80
CA VAL A 411 -21.34 8.28 -21.71
C VAL A 411 -21.19 7.86 -23.17
N ARG A 412 -20.03 7.31 -23.54
CA ARG A 412 -19.78 6.81 -24.90
C ARG A 412 -20.67 5.63 -25.30
N SER A 413 -20.95 4.72 -24.37
CA SER A 413 -21.85 3.60 -24.66
C SER A 413 -23.30 4.05 -24.88
N THR A 414 -23.66 5.24 -24.38
CA THR A 414 -25.06 5.75 -24.42
C THR A 414 -25.29 6.73 -25.58
N ILE A 415 -24.33 7.64 -25.83
CA ILE A 415 -24.48 8.72 -26.83
C ILE A 415 -23.39 8.69 -27.90
N GLU A 416 -22.60 7.62 -27.96
CA GLU A 416 -21.52 7.35 -28.93
C GLU A 416 -20.34 8.33 -28.88
N ASN A 417 -20.51 9.52 -28.35
CA ASN A 417 -19.51 10.57 -28.31
C ASN A 417 -19.33 11.17 -26.92
N MET A 418 -18.08 11.45 -26.56
CA MET A 418 -17.75 12.22 -25.37
C MET A 418 -17.47 13.67 -25.78
N PRO A 419 -18.12 14.69 -25.18
CA PRO A 419 -17.87 16.10 -25.53
C PRO A 419 -16.42 16.49 -25.16
N ILE A 420 -15.86 17.42 -25.91
CA ILE A 420 -14.61 18.10 -25.61
C ILE A 420 -14.93 19.42 -24.93
N LEU A 421 -14.32 19.74 -23.81
CA LEU A 421 -14.41 21.06 -23.19
C LEU A 421 -13.39 21.99 -23.86
N ASP A 422 -13.89 22.99 -24.61
CA ASP A 422 -13.07 24.05 -25.22
C ASP A 422 -13.14 25.31 -24.35
N MET A 423 -12.00 25.81 -23.88
CA MET A 423 -11.88 27.05 -23.12
C MET A 423 -11.38 28.16 -24.03
N PHE A 424 -12.30 29.01 -24.49
CA PHE A 424 -12.03 30.12 -25.37
C PHE A 424 -12.06 31.47 -24.64
N GLY A 425 -11.21 32.43 -25.07
CA GLY A 425 -11.21 33.79 -24.55
C GLY A 425 -9.87 34.51 -24.73
N PRO A 426 -9.81 35.83 -24.43
CA PRO A 426 -8.61 36.65 -24.55
C PRO A 426 -7.44 36.09 -23.74
N PRO A 427 -6.18 36.45 -24.04
CA PRO A 427 -5.03 36.14 -23.21
C PRO A 427 -5.21 36.66 -21.77
N SER A 428 -4.58 35.99 -20.80
CA SER A 428 -4.57 36.38 -19.37
C SER A 428 -5.93 36.38 -18.66
N THR A 429 -6.94 35.66 -19.19
CA THR A 429 -8.26 35.51 -18.53
C THR A 429 -8.38 34.31 -17.60
N GLY A 430 -7.28 33.64 -17.24
CA GLY A 430 -7.27 32.53 -16.27
C GLY A 430 -7.62 31.16 -16.84
N LYS A 431 -7.76 30.96 -18.15
CA LYS A 431 -8.12 29.69 -18.81
C LYS A 431 -7.20 28.52 -18.38
N THR A 432 -5.90 28.73 -18.51
CA THR A 432 -4.90 27.69 -18.12
C THR A 432 -4.94 27.40 -16.63
N GLN A 433 -5.25 28.39 -15.77
CA GLN A 433 -5.39 28.14 -14.33
C GLN A 433 -6.65 27.33 -14.02
N MET A 434 -7.76 27.61 -14.69
CA MET A 434 -8.98 26.81 -14.57
C MET A 434 -8.76 25.38 -15.07
N ALA A 435 -8.06 25.22 -16.21
CA ALA A 435 -7.69 23.90 -16.71
C ALA A 435 -6.84 23.10 -15.71
N ARG A 436 -5.83 23.72 -15.11
CA ARG A 436 -5.01 23.11 -14.06
C ARG A 436 -5.83 22.73 -12.85
N ALA A 437 -6.76 23.60 -12.42
CA ALA A 437 -7.65 23.29 -11.30
C ALA A 437 -8.49 22.02 -11.58
N ILE A 438 -9.01 21.83 -12.80
CA ILE A 438 -9.81 20.65 -13.14
C ILE A 438 -8.99 19.37 -13.24
N VAL A 439 -7.71 19.46 -13.63
CA VAL A 439 -6.81 18.31 -13.71
C VAL A 439 -6.20 17.96 -12.35
N ALA A 440 -6.06 18.94 -11.45
CA ALA A 440 -5.42 18.77 -10.14
C ALA A 440 -5.97 17.60 -9.28
N PRO A 441 -7.28 17.27 -9.29
CA PRO A 441 -7.78 16.10 -8.57
C PRO A 441 -7.29 14.76 -9.13
N PHE A 442 -6.77 14.72 -10.36
CA PHE A 442 -6.20 13.51 -10.95
C PHE A 442 -4.67 13.47 -10.87
N GLN A 443 -4.02 14.65 -10.96
CA GLN A 443 -2.57 14.71 -11.15
C GLN A 443 -1.92 15.74 -10.25
N ILE A 444 -0.86 15.32 -9.57
CA ILE A 444 0.05 16.27 -8.92
C ILE A 444 0.94 16.94 -9.98
N ASN A 445 1.16 18.24 -9.86
CA ASN A 445 2.00 19.01 -10.81
C ASN A 445 1.61 18.76 -12.27
N ALA A 446 0.30 18.83 -12.57
CA ALA A 446 -0.23 18.56 -13.90
C ALA A 446 0.41 19.45 -14.96
N GLU A 447 0.92 18.83 -16.02
CA GLU A 447 1.44 19.50 -17.20
C GLU A 447 0.44 19.40 -18.35
N SER A 448 0.36 20.45 -19.16
CA SER A 448 -0.43 20.43 -20.39
C SER A 448 0.38 19.87 -21.55
N ILE A 449 -0.28 19.19 -22.45
CA ILE A 449 0.30 18.79 -23.73
C ILE A 449 0.26 19.98 -24.69
N ASN A 450 1.42 20.46 -25.10
CA ASN A 450 1.49 21.54 -26.09
C ASN A 450 1.16 20.97 -27.47
N LEU A 451 -0.04 21.26 -27.99
CA LEU A 451 -0.54 20.71 -29.24
C LEU A 451 0.30 21.14 -30.47
N ARG A 452 0.92 22.32 -30.42
CA ARG A 452 1.78 22.79 -31.50
C ARG A 452 3.01 21.94 -31.68
N ASN A 453 3.65 21.57 -30.55
CA ASN A 453 4.92 20.86 -30.53
C ASN A 453 4.74 19.34 -30.51
N ALA A 454 3.62 18.83 -30.02
CA ALA A 454 3.34 17.41 -29.94
C ALA A 454 3.22 16.77 -31.32
N THR A 455 3.78 15.59 -31.50
CA THR A 455 3.50 14.75 -32.66
C THR A 455 2.14 14.06 -32.51
N GLN A 456 1.56 13.57 -33.60
CA GLN A 456 0.32 12.80 -33.53
C GLN A 456 0.47 11.52 -32.70
N ALA A 457 1.65 10.87 -32.77
CA ALA A 457 1.97 9.69 -31.99
C ALA A 457 2.04 10.01 -30.48
N SER A 458 2.82 11.03 -30.09
CA SER A 458 2.92 11.41 -28.67
C SER A 458 1.60 11.89 -28.06
N LEU A 459 0.75 12.53 -28.89
CA LEU A 459 -0.60 12.91 -28.48
C LEU A 459 -1.49 11.68 -28.25
N GLY A 460 -1.39 10.68 -29.14
CA GLY A 460 -2.11 9.41 -29.01
C GLY A 460 -1.68 8.62 -27.79
N GLU A 461 -0.38 8.54 -27.53
CA GLU A 461 0.18 7.90 -26.33
C GLU A 461 -0.35 8.55 -25.06
N ALA A 462 -0.24 9.88 -24.95
CA ALA A 462 -0.70 10.60 -23.76
C ALA A 462 -2.21 10.48 -23.49
N ILE A 463 -3.03 10.39 -24.56
CA ILE A 463 -4.48 10.14 -24.42
C ILE A 463 -4.74 8.69 -24.01
N ALA A 464 -3.93 7.74 -24.49
CA ALA A 464 -4.08 6.32 -24.18
C ALA A 464 -3.60 5.95 -22.77
N GLU A 465 -2.79 6.78 -22.09
CA GLU A 465 -2.26 6.50 -20.77
C GLU A 465 -3.33 6.51 -19.65
N VAL A 466 -4.47 7.19 -19.86
CA VAL A 466 -5.53 7.30 -18.85
C VAL A 466 -6.92 7.01 -19.42
N SER A 467 -7.77 6.38 -18.61
CA SER A 467 -9.18 6.12 -18.90
C SER A 467 -10.05 6.81 -17.84
N ASN A 468 -11.19 7.35 -18.27
CA ASN A 468 -12.13 8.06 -17.39
C ASN A 468 -11.46 9.17 -16.55
N ALA A 469 -10.60 9.95 -17.21
CA ALA A 469 -9.86 11.06 -16.60
C ALA A 469 -9.68 12.20 -17.59
N VAL A 470 -9.35 13.38 -17.09
CA VAL A 470 -9.13 14.58 -17.90
C VAL A 470 -7.70 14.62 -18.45
N VAL A 471 -7.55 14.85 -19.75
CA VAL A 471 -6.28 15.16 -20.40
C VAL A 471 -6.27 16.61 -20.81
N HIS A 472 -5.29 17.38 -20.33
CA HIS A 472 -5.15 18.81 -20.64
C HIS A 472 -4.27 19.05 -21.86
N ILE A 473 -4.86 19.62 -22.92
CA ILE A 473 -4.16 20.02 -24.14
C ILE A 473 -4.18 21.54 -24.23
N ASP A 474 -3.03 22.17 -24.42
CA ASP A 474 -2.86 23.63 -24.49
C ASP A 474 -2.31 24.05 -25.85
N GLU A 475 -2.29 25.38 -26.11
CA GLU A 475 -1.79 25.99 -27.31
C GLU A 475 -2.59 25.63 -28.61
N PHE A 476 -3.92 25.55 -28.50
CA PHE A 476 -4.77 25.38 -29.68
C PHE A 476 -4.87 26.70 -30.43
N LYS A 477 -4.25 26.79 -31.62
CA LYS A 477 -4.24 27.99 -32.50
C LYS A 477 -4.71 27.65 -33.90
N GLU A 478 -5.01 28.67 -34.70
CA GLU A 478 -5.51 28.51 -36.08
C GLU A 478 -4.52 27.81 -37.02
N ASP A 479 -3.21 27.90 -36.73
CA ASP A 479 -2.14 27.33 -37.53
C ASP A 479 -1.83 25.84 -37.21
N ILE A 480 -2.68 25.18 -36.43
CA ILE A 480 -2.51 23.76 -36.10
C ILE A 480 -2.83 22.90 -37.32
N ASP A 481 -1.98 21.87 -37.54
CA ASP A 481 -2.19 20.88 -38.62
C ASP A 481 -3.61 20.27 -38.53
N PRO A 482 -4.40 20.39 -39.60
CA PRO A 482 -5.77 19.82 -39.64
C PRO A 482 -5.85 18.35 -39.27
N LYS A 483 -4.80 17.58 -39.55
CA LYS A 483 -4.71 16.15 -39.17
C LYS A 483 -4.69 15.93 -37.65
N LYS A 484 -4.05 16.82 -36.91
CA LYS A 484 -4.06 16.76 -35.42
C LYS A 484 -5.46 17.09 -34.88
N ILE A 485 -6.17 18.03 -35.50
CA ILE A 485 -7.54 18.38 -35.12
C ILE A 485 -8.49 17.21 -35.42
N GLU A 486 -8.37 16.60 -36.59
CA GLU A 486 -9.16 15.41 -36.95
C GLU A 486 -8.88 14.23 -36.03
N PHE A 487 -7.61 14.00 -35.67
CA PHE A 487 -7.20 13.00 -34.70
C PHE A 487 -7.88 13.24 -33.35
N LEU A 488 -7.84 14.44 -32.79
CA LEU A 488 -8.50 14.78 -31.54
C LEU A 488 -10.01 14.57 -31.59
N LYS A 489 -10.66 14.94 -32.69
CA LYS A 489 -12.10 14.69 -32.89
C LYS A 489 -12.44 13.20 -32.81
N LYS A 490 -11.58 12.35 -33.34
CA LYS A 490 -11.78 10.89 -33.31
C LYS A 490 -11.68 10.28 -31.90
N TYR A 491 -10.85 10.84 -31.03
CA TYR A 491 -10.62 10.31 -29.68
C TYR A 491 -11.51 10.90 -28.59
N HIS A 492 -12.18 12.06 -28.82
CA HIS A 492 -13.19 12.68 -27.94
C HIS A 492 -12.87 12.77 -26.45
N LEU A 493 -11.59 12.95 -26.06
CA LEU A 493 -11.15 12.89 -24.65
C LEU A 493 -10.41 14.12 -24.16
N ALA A 494 -10.19 15.12 -25.02
CA ALA A 494 -9.25 16.18 -24.73
C ALA A 494 -9.95 17.47 -24.30
N PHE A 495 -9.34 18.09 -23.30
CA PHE A 495 -9.61 19.44 -22.85
C PHE A 495 -8.72 20.41 -23.63
N LEU A 496 -9.31 21.41 -24.32
CA LEU A 496 -8.59 22.36 -25.16
C LEU A 496 -8.62 23.77 -24.58
N CYS A 497 -7.46 24.43 -24.50
CA CYS A 497 -7.35 25.87 -24.23
C CYS A 497 -6.98 26.64 -25.49
N ARG A 498 -7.77 27.65 -25.89
CA ARG A 498 -7.53 28.53 -27.03
C ARG A 498 -7.22 29.96 -26.63
N SER A 499 -6.29 30.59 -27.34
CA SER A 499 -6.14 32.02 -27.38
C SER A 499 -6.52 32.54 -28.80
N GLY A 500 -7.69 33.14 -28.93
CA GLY A 500 -8.12 33.92 -30.10
C GLY A 500 -8.58 33.16 -31.34
N SER A 501 -9.82 33.28 -31.69
CA SER A 501 -10.62 33.07 -32.93
C SER A 501 -11.71 32.00 -32.88
N VAL A 502 -12.82 32.36 -33.50
CA VAL A 502 -14.11 31.69 -33.45
C VAL A 502 -14.11 30.46 -34.37
N PHE A 503 -14.41 29.26 -33.85
CA PHE A 503 -15.05 28.22 -34.63
C PHE A 503 -16.48 28.03 -34.12
N VAL A 504 -17.46 28.29 -34.99
CA VAL A 504 -18.86 28.00 -34.74
C VAL A 504 -19.03 26.49 -34.83
N ILE A 505 -19.19 25.82 -33.70
CA ILE A 505 -19.76 24.47 -33.67
C ILE A 505 -21.26 24.65 -33.77
N ASP A 506 -21.85 23.96 -34.73
CA ASP A 506 -23.26 24.00 -35.13
C ASP A 506 -24.22 24.18 -33.93
N LYS A 507 -25.01 25.23 -33.94
CA LYS A 507 -25.88 25.67 -32.85
C LYS A 507 -27.09 24.74 -32.60
N GLU A 508 -27.26 23.67 -33.34
CA GLU A 508 -28.49 22.87 -33.27
C GLU A 508 -28.48 21.68 -32.29
N LYS A 509 -27.38 21.40 -31.58
CA LYS A 509 -27.38 20.38 -30.53
C LYS A 509 -26.93 20.93 -29.17
N THR A 510 -27.73 21.80 -28.62
CA THR A 510 -27.61 22.18 -27.19
C THR A 510 -28.15 21.05 -26.33
N PHE A 511 -27.28 20.15 -25.91
CA PHE A 511 -27.64 19.15 -24.88
C PHE A 511 -27.80 19.85 -23.53
N CYS A 512 -29.00 19.75 -22.96
CA CYS A 512 -29.32 20.30 -21.66
C CYS A 512 -28.61 19.48 -20.56
N PHE A 513 -27.47 19.94 -20.06
CA PHE A 513 -26.63 19.34 -19.04
C PHE A 513 -27.37 18.86 -17.77
N PRO A 514 -28.44 19.54 -17.28
CA PRO A 514 -29.21 19.04 -16.12
C PRO A 514 -29.83 17.68 -16.33
N THR A 515 -30.18 17.32 -17.57
CA THR A 515 -30.80 16.01 -17.88
C THR A 515 -29.80 14.87 -17.85
N LEU A 516 -28.55 15.12 -18.21
CA LEU A 516 -27.48 14.12 -18.16
C LEU A 516 -27.08 13.79 -16.71
N VAL A 517 -26.97 14.81 -15.87
CA VAL A 517 -26.70 14.63 -14.43
C VAL A 517 -27.84 13.90 -13.74
N GLN A 518 -29.12 14.23 -14.05
CA GLN A 518 -30.28 13.49 -13.53
C GLN A 518 -30.37 12.05 -14.05
N PHE A 519 -29.92 11.80 -15.28
CA PHE A 519 -29.84 10.45 -15.85
C PHE A 519 -28.75 9.61 -15.20
N LEU A 520 -27.57 10.18 -14.95
CA LEU A 520 -26.47 9.52 -14.24
C LEU A 520 -26.81 9.25 -12.76
N ILE A 521 -27.59 10.12 -12.12
CA ILE A 521 -28.13 9.93 -10.78
C ILE A 521 -29.11 8.75 -10.71
N ARG A 522 -29.87 8.45 -11.78
CA ARG A 522 -30.82 7.33 -11.85
C ARG A 522 -30.18 5.97 -12.14
N LEU A 523 -28.99 5.93 -12.74
CA LEU A 523 -28.21 4.71 -12.89
C LEU A 523 -27.50 4.42 -11.55
N ARG A 524 -27.77 3.29 -10.93
CA ARG A 524 -27.25 2.78 -9.62
C ARG A 524 -25.74 2.88 -9.38
N PHE A 525 -24.99 3.67 -10.14
CA PHE A 525 -23.55 3.89 -10.02
C PHE A 525 -23.15 4.93 -8.97
N PHE A 526 -24.10 5.49 -8.26
CA PHE A 526 -23.86 6.35 -7.11
C PHE A 526 -23.07 5.66 -5.98
N GLN A 527 -23.00 4.35 -5.95
CA GLN A 527 -22.26 3.64 -4.92
C GLN A 527 -20.75 3.96 -4.93
N ILE A 528 -20.12 4.08 -6.09
CA ILE A 528 -18.67 4.36 -6.16
C ILE A 528 -18.35 5.82 -5.78
N LEU A 529 -19.13 6.79 -6.21
CA LEU A 529 -19.01 8.19 -5.77
C LEU A 529 -19.55 8.43 -4.36
N TYR A 530 -20.60 7.70 -3.98
CA TYR A 530 -21.20 7.78 -2.65
C TYR A 530 -20.26 7.28 -1.56
N ILE A 531 -19.50 6.23 -1.80
CA ILE A 531 -18.60 5.62 -0.82
C ILE A 531 -17.35 6.48 -0.61
N THR A 532 -16.84 7.15 -1.65
CA THR A 532 -15.65 8.01 -1.52
C THR A 532 -15.96 9.36 -0.85
N TYR A 533 -17.20 9.84 -0.91
CA TYR A 533 -17.57 11.18 -0.45
C TYR A 533 -18.66 11.24 0.63
N PHE A 534 -19.46 10.19 0.82
CA PHE A 534 -20.61 10.21 1.73
C PHE A 534 -20.43 9.47 3.05
N SER A 535 -19.32 8.77 3.27
CA SER A 535 -18.96 8.31 4.63
C SER A 535 -18.68 9.49 5.60
N SER A 536 -18.50 10.71 5.08
CA SER A 536 -18.33 11.94 5.89
C SER A 536 -19.61 12.77 6.07
N LEU A 537 -20.75 12.39 5.48
CA LEU A 537 -22.02 13.11 5.60
C LEU A 537 -23.10 12.25 6.29
N HIS A 538 -22.86 11.90 7.55
CA HIS A 538 -23.95 11.60 8.48
C HIS A 538 -24.46 12.94 9.02
N ASN A 539 -25.33 13.61 8.25
CA ASN A 539 -26.44 14.42 8.76
C ASN A 539 -27.17 15.05 7.58
N GLY A 540 -28.40 14.59 7.41
CA GLY A 540 -29.41 14.89 6.43
C GLY A 540 -29.42 16.30 5.80
N VAL A 541 -29.28 16.34 4.48
CA VAL A 541 -29.97 17.32 3.64
C VAL A 541 -30.44 16.59 2.40
N ILE A 542 -31.75 16.41 2.32
CA ILE A 542 -32.45 16.03 1.07
C ILE A 542 -32.50 17.28 0.22
N VAL A 543 -31.83 17.27 -0.93
CA VAL A 543 -32.05 18.28 -1.97
C VAL A 543 -33.16 17.76 -2.87
N ARG A 544 -34.28 18.49 -2.88
CA ARG A 544 -35.39 18.33 -3.82
C ARG A 544 -35.00 18.79 -5.22
#